data_799ae27d0c8d2e85a7063281a9c07545
#
_entry.id   799ae27d0c8d2e85a7063281a9c07545
#
_cell.length_a   1.000
_cell.length_b   1.000
_cell.length_c   1.000
_cell.angle_alpha   90.00
_cell.angle_beta   90.00
_cell.angle_gamma   90.00
#
_symmetry.space_group_name_H-M   'P 1'
#
loop_
_entity.id
_entity.type
_entity.pdbx_description
1 polymer ?
#
loop_
_entity_poly.entity_id
_entity_poly.type
_entity_poly.pdbx_seq_one_letter_code
_entity_poly.pdbx_strand_id
1 'polypeptide(L)'
;MVLLLVLPVFAARAQEFDPEHRLGIEVRGGFSPLQTIMEKYKDREELPEGSSYRNLTGPAATVSVNYEMNERVSLQGGLNFSRAIFEISKPEDPYPFTDKGTLTLTAVLSVRYAWMYRPHFKLYSGIGVGMTPKVMLASFFPSPIPNITPLGMTVGFNKFYFNAEFCAGGISVGGLAGIGIKF
;
A
#
# COMPACT_ATOMS: atom_id res chain seq x y z
N MET A 1 -16.37 -23.54 5.05
CA MET A 1 -15.99 -24.78 4.33
C MET A 1 -16.18 -24.72 2.80
N VAL A 2 -16.68 -23.61 2.26
CA VAL A 2 -16.86 -23.43 0.78
C VAL A 2 -15.60 -22.90 0.09
N LEU A 3 -14.70 -22.25 0.81
CA LEU A 3 -13.49 -21.64 0.23
C LEU A 3 -12.41 -22.66 -0.21
N LEU A 4 -12.44 -23.88 0.32
CA LEU A 4 -11.46 -24.94 0.03
C LEU A 4 -11.75 -25.71 -1.27
N LEU A 5 -12.96 -25.62 -1.81
CA LEU A 5 -13.39 -26.34 -3.02
C LEU A 5 -13.10 -25.57 -4.32
N VAL A 6 -12.78 -24.29 -4.26
CA VAL A 6 -12.50 -23.45 -5.45
C VAL A 6 -11.03 -23.56 -5.88
N LEU A 7 -10.13 -23.96 -4.99
CA LEU A 7 -8.70 -24.07 -5.26
C LEU A 7 -8.26 -25.10 -6.33
N PRO A 8 -8.89 -26.30 -6.46
CA PRO A 8 -8.43 -27.28 -7.44
C PRO A 8 -8.84 -26.97 -8.89
N VAL A 9 -9.86 -26.15 -9.13
CA VAL A 9 -10.29 -25.81 -10.51
C VAL A 9 -9.27 -24.90 -11.21
N PHE A 10 -8.45 -24.18 -10.48
CA PHE A 10 -7.43 -23.30 -11.02
C PHE A 10 -6.06 -23.97 -11.24
N ALA A 11 -5.92 -25.26 -10.92
CA ALA A 11 -4.64 -25.98 -11.01
C ALA A 11 -4.28 -26.50 -12.41
N ALA A 12 -5.17 -26.40 -13.39
CA ALA A 12 -4.96 -26.99 -14.70
C ALA A 12 -4.70 -25.93 -15.77
N ARG A 13 -3.50 -25.67 -16.02
CA ARG A 13 -2.73 -25.20 -17.18
C ARG A 13 -1.66 -24.21 -16.74
N ALA A 14 -0.40 -24.65 -16.79
CA ALA A 14 0.72 -23.73 -16.78
C ALA A 14 0.65 -22.95 -18.09
N GLN A 15 0.35 -21.66 -18.01
CA GLN A 15 0.45 -20.77 -19.14
C GLN A 15 1.89 -20.24 -19.16
N GLU A 16 2.50 -20.28 -20.32
CA GLU A 16 3.81 -19.67 -20.53
C GLU A 16 3.74 -18.18 -20.19
N PHE A 17 4.85 -17.65 -19.69
CA PHE A 17 5.03 -16.23 -19.50
C PHE A 17 4.72 -15.50 -20.81
N ASP A 18 3.73 -14.60 -20.76
CA ASP A 18 3.35 -13.83 -21.94
C ASP A 18 4.30 -12.65 -22.11
N PRO A 19 5.24 -12.69 -23.06
CA PRO A 19 6.18 -11.62 -23.28
C PRO A 19 5.55 -10.35 -23.86
N GLU A 20 4.31 -10.43 -24.38
CA GLU A 20 3.64 -9.31 -25.03
C GLU A 20 2.98 -8.36 -24.03
N HIS A 21 2.56 -8.86 -22.85
CA HIS A 21 1.85 -8.07 -21.85
C HIS A 21 2.65 -7.89 -20.55
N ARG A 22 3.78 -7.19 -20.64
CA ARG A 22 4.69 -6.96 -19.50
C ARG A 22 4.38 -5.74 -18.67
N LEU A 23 3.68 -4.79 -19.25
CA LEU A 23 3.33 -3.54 -18.57
C LEU A 23 1.92 -3.62 -18.02
N GLY A 24 1.73 -3.15 -16.79
CA GLY A 24 0.43 -3.08 -16.18
C GLY A 24 0.25 -1.79 -15.39
N ILE A 25 -0.98 -1.33 -15.29
CA ILE A 25 -1.37 -0.22 -14.42
C ILE A 25 -2.30 -0.76 -13.36
N GLU A 26 -2.03 -0.41 -12.11
CA GLU A 26 -2.84 -0.81 -10.95
C GLU A 26 -3.37 0.43 -10.21
N VAL A 27 -4.61 0.33 -9.75
CA VAL A 27 -5.20 1.26 -8.78
C VAL A 27 -5.64 0.45 -7.58
N ARG A 28 -5.14 0.82 -6.40
CA ARG A 28 -5.42 0.12 -5.14
C ARG A 28 -5.91 1.09 -4.09
N GLY A 29 -6.81 0.63 -3.26
CA GLY A 29 -7.31 1.35 -2.10
C GLY A 29 -7.16 0.54 -0.83
N GLY A 30 -7.10 1.20 0.31
CA GLY A 30 -6.98 0.56 1.61
C GLY A 30 -6.84 1.57 2.73
N PHE A 31 -6.23 1.14 3.80
CA PHE A 31 -6.01 1.97 4.98
C PHE A 31 -4.53 1.98 5.35
N SER A 32 -4.05 3.13 5.78
CA SER A 32 -2.66 3.31 6.20
C SER A 32 -2.58 3.76 7.65
N PRO A 33 -2.47 2.84 8.60
CA PRO A 33 -2.36 3.19 10.01
C PRO A 33 -0.99 3.75 10.41
N LEU A 34 0.06 3.54 9.60
CA LEU A 34 1.42 3.86 10.03
C LEU A 34 1.76 5.35 9.97
N GLN A 35 1.24 6.08 9.00
CA GLN A 35 1.40 7.53 8.98
C GLN A 35 0.79 8.17 10.22
N THR A 36 -0.34 7.63 10.64
CA THR A 36 -1.01 7.98 11.88
C THR A 36 -0.11 7.74 13.09
N ILE A 37 0.70 6.67 13.09
CA ILE A 37 1.63 6.36 14.17
C ILE A 37 2.83 7.29 14.17
N MET A 38 3.39 7.63 13.02
CA MET A 38 4.57 8.50 12.92
C MET A 38 4.24 9.97 13.25
N GLU A 39 3.10 10.49 12.82
CA GLU A 39 2.63 11.82 13.20
C GLU A 39 2.34 11.91 14.70
N LYS A 40 1.84 10.85 15.32
CA LYS A 40 1.61 10.75 16.76
C LYS A 40 2.85 11.05 17.63
N TYR A 41 4.04 10.68 17.16
CA TYR A 41 5.27 10.97 17.87
C TYR A 41 5.69 12.44 17.75
N LYS A 42 5.28 13.09 16.68
CA LYS A 42 5.67 14.46 16.37
C LYS A 42 4.80 15.49 17.10
N ASP A 43 3.50 15.21 17.22
CA ASP A 43 2.53 16.16 17.79
C ASP A 43 2.36 16.00 19.32
N ARG A 44 2.96 14.96 19.92
CA ARG A 44 2.86 14.74 21.37
C ARG A 44 3.52 15.83 22.20
N GLU A 45 4.51 16.52 21.65
CA GLU A 45 5.23 17.60 22.34
C GLU A 45 4.43 18.91 22.38
N GLU A 46 3.37 19.04 21.56
CA GLU A 46 2.59 20.28 21.45
C GLU A 46 1.19 20.22 22.10
N LEU A 47 0.80 19.06 22.62
CA LEU A 47 -0.52 18.92 23.25
C LEU A 47 -0.52 19.34 24.71
N PRO A 48 -1.57 20.05 25.18
CA PRO A 48 -1.75 20.39 26.60
C PRO A 48 -1.74 19.15 27.50
N GLU A 49 -1.16 19.27 28.70
CA GLU A 49 -1.15 18.19 29.68
C GLU A 49 -2.58 17.68 29.95
N GLY A 50 -2.76 16.37 29.93
CA GLY A 50 -4.06 15.71 30.14
C GLY A 50 -4.90 15.51 28.90
N SER A 51 -4.43 15.91 27.70
CA SER A 51 -5.12 15.62 26.46
C SER A 51 -5.01 14.13 26.10
N SER A 52 -6.11 13.52 25.65
CA SER A 52 -6.10 12.19 25.07
C SER A 52 -6.15 12.27 23.54
N TYR A 53 -5.43 11.35 22.90
CA TYR A 53 -5.25 11.32 21.48
C TYR A 53 -5.60 9.93 20.94
N ARG A 54 -6.56 9.87 20.02
CA ARG A 54 -7.00 8.64 19.38
C ARG A 54 -6.76 8.73 17.89
N ASN A 55 -5.99 7.78 17.37
CA ASN A 55 -5.79 7.63 15.95
C ASN A 55 -6.97 6.93 15.30
N LEU A 56 -7.53 7.55 14.28
CA LEU A 56 -8.44 6.93 13.36
C LEU A 56 -7.65 6.55 12.11
N THR A 57 -7.82 5.32 11.64
CA THR A 57 -7.17 4.85 10.41
C THR A 57 -7.66 5.65 9.21
N GLY A 58 -6.74 6.32 8.53
CA GLY A 58 -7.07 7.11 7.35
C GLY A 58 -7.09 6.29 6.06
N PRO A 59 -7.81 6.75 5.03
CA PRO A 59 -7.82 6.12 3.73
C PRO A 59 -6.47 6.28 3.02
N ALA A 60 -6.11 5.25 2.25
CA ALA A 60 -4.96 5.27 1.36
C ALA A 60 -5.37 4.80 -0.03
N ALA A 61 -4.77 5.41 -1.05
CA ALA A 61 -4.93 5.00 -2.44
C ALA A 61 -3.57 4.99 -3.13
N THR A 62 -3.33 4.00 -3.98
CA THR A 62 -2.08 3.88 -4.73
C THR A 62 -2.39 3.71 -6.20
N VAL A 63 -1.72 4.49 -7.03
CA VAL A 63 -1.68 4.29 -8.48
C VAL A 63 -0.27 3.86 -8.84
N SER A 64 -0.12 2.77 -9.55
CA SER A 64 1.20 2.22 -9.88
C SER A 64 1.26 1.59 -11.26
N VAL A 65 2.46 1.61 -11.81
CA VAL A 65 2.84 0.93 -13.04
C VAL A 65 3.70 -0.26 -12.65
N ASN A 66 3.38 -1.43 -13.17
CA ASN A 66 4.11 -2.67 -12.96
C ASN A 66 4.77 -3.10 -14.26
N TYR A 67 6.03 -3.50 -14.17
CA TYR A 67 6.76 -4.09 -15.28
C TYR A 67 7.21 -5.49 -14.91
N GLU A 68 6.72 -6.51 -15.62
CA GLU A 68 7.11 -7.91 -15.42
C GLU A 68 8.43 -8.17 -16.17
N MET A 69 9.54 -8.26 -15.43
CA MET A 69 10.84 -8.60 -16.00
C MET A 69 10.90 -10.06 -16.48
N ASN A 70 10.31 -10.95 -15.69
CA ASN A 70 10.14 -12.37 -15.99
C ASN A 70 8.97 -12.91 -15.17
N GLU A 71 8.72 -14.22 -15.24
CA GLU A 71 7.64 -14.91 -14.50
C GLU A 71 7.65 -14.62 -12.99
N ARG A 72 8.84 -14.42 -12.41
CA ARG A 72 9.00 -14.31 -10.95
C ARG A 72 9.29 -12.92 -10.47
N VAL A 73 9.90 -12.07 -11.29
CA VAL A 73 10.37 -10.75 -10.86
C VAL A 73 9.60 -9.67 -11.60
N SER A 74 9.06 -8.73 -10.86
CA SER A 74 8.45 -7.51 -11.39
C SER A 74 8.92 -6.28 -10.65
N LEU A 75 9.01 -5.18 -11.37
CA LEU A 75 9.25 -3.83 -10.84
C LEU A 75 7.92 -3.10 -10.75
N GLN A 76 7.75 -2.34 -9.70
CA GLN A 76 6.59 -1.47 -9.53
C GLN A 76 7.06 -0.07 -9.18
N GLY A 77 6.58 0.92 -9.93
CA GLY A 77 6.71 2.34 -9.62
C GLY A 77 5.33 2.96 -9.43
N GLY A 78 5.14 3.82 -8.45
CA GLY A 78 3.82 4.39 -8.22
C GLY A 78 3.78 5.57 -7.25
N LEU A 79 2.58 6.10 -7.09
CA LEU A 79 2.25 7.17 -6.15
C LEU A 79 1.23 6.67 -5.14
N ASN A 80 1.55 6.85 -3.88
CA ASN A 80 0.65 6.57 -2.76
C ASN A 80 0.12 7.89 -2.20
N PHE A 81 -1.19 7.97 -2.10
CA PHE A 81 -1.95 9.06 -1.48
C PHE A 81 -2.52 8.52 -0.18
N SER A 82 -2.23 9.17 0.93
CA SER A 82 -2.76 8.74 2.22
C SER A 82 -3.10 9.94 3.08
N ARG A 83 -4.08 9.76 3.96
CA ARG A 83 -4.53 10.80 4.88
C ARG A 83 -4.61 10.22 6.29
N ALA A 84 -3.99 10.90 7.23
CA ALA A 84 -4.17 10.61 8.63
C ALA A 84 -5.44 11.33 9.16
N ILE A 85 -6.17 10.70 10.07
CA ILE A 85 -7.33 11.27 10.74
C ILE A 85 -7.11 11.08 12.24
N PHE A 86 -7.27 12.16 13.01
CA PHE A 86 -7.04 12.19 14.45
C PHE A 86 -8.29 12.63 15.19
N GLU A 87 -8.46 12.10 16.37
CA GLU A 87 -9.43 12.56 17.33
C GLU A 87 -8.68 13.04 18.58
N ILE A 88 -8.83 14.31 18.90
CA ILE A 88 -8.17 14.95 20.04
C ILE A 88 -9.24 15.30 21.06
N SER A 89 -9.11 14.79 22.28
CA SER A 89 -9.95 15.17 23.40
C SER A 89 -9.14 15.98 24.39
N LYS A 90 -9.58 17.20 24.67
CA LYS A 90 -8.96 18.10 25.66
C LYS A 90 -9.66 17.96 27.00
N PRO A 91 -8.96 18.13 28.15
CA PRO A 91 -9.56 18.00 29.47
C PRO A 91 -10.68 19.00 29.74
N GLU A 92 -10.62 20.16 29.09
CA GLU A 92 -11.57 21.28 29.29
C GLU A 92 -12.74 21.23 28.30
N ASP A 93 -12.70 20.36 27.28
CA ASP A 93 -13.74 20.25 26.27
C ASP A 93 -14.36 18.85 26.31
N PRO A 94 -15.66 18.75 26.66
CA PRO A 94 -16.35 17.46 26.71
C PRO A 94 -16.57 16.82 25.31
N TYR A 95 -16.34 17.57 24.24
CA TYR A 95 -16.52 17.08 22.87
C TYR A 95 -15.17 16.84 22.20
N PRO A 96 -14.89 15.61 21.75
CA PRO A 96 -13.67 15.33 21.01
C PRO A 96 -13.64 16.07 19.68
N PHE A 97 -12.52 16.71 19.39
CA PHE A 97 -12.29 17.39 18.13
C PHE A 97 -11.65 16.41 17.12
N THR A 98 -12.25 16.31 15.92
CA THR A 98 -11.69 15.49 14.86
C THR A 98 -10.82 16.34 13.95
N ASP A 99 -9.50 16.15 14.01
CA ASP A 99 -8.59 16.77 13.05
C ASP A 99 -8.44 15.89 11.81
N LYS A 100 -8.68 16.50 10.65
CA LYS A 100 -8.45 15.89 9.35
C LYS A 100 -7.02 16.17 8.93
N GLY A 101 -6.07 15.41 9.43
CA GLY A 101 -4.64 15.57 9.13
C GLY A 101 -4.28 15.78 7.65
N THR A 102 -3.05 16.06 7.40
CA THR A 102 -2.51 16.44 6.09
C THR A 102 -2.57 15.26 5.10
N LEU A 103 -2.92 15.55 3.85
CA LEU A 103 -2.78 14.61 2.74
C LEU A 103 -1.28 14.42 2.44
N THR A 104 -0.81 13.20 2.49
CA THR A 104 0.57 12.85 2.17
C THR A 104 0.65 12.15 0.81
N LEU A 105 1.57 12.62 -0.02
CA LEU A 105 1.92 12.02 -1.30
C LEU A 105 3.29 11.35 -1.16
N THR A 106 3.39 10.07 -1.51
CA THR A 106 4.64 9.32 -1.46
C THR A 106 4.88 8.63 -2.80
N ALA A 107 6.02 8.90 -3.43
CA ALA A 107 6.49 8.12 -4.56
C ALA A 107 7.08 6.80 -4.06
N VAL A 108 6.74 5.68 -4.70
CA VAL A 108 7.13 4.33 -4.29
C VAL A 108 7.79 3.61 -5.45
N LEU A 109 8.92 2.97 -5.17
CA LEU A 109 9.57 2.03 -6.07
C LEU A 109 9.75 0.71 -5.34
N SER A 110 9.33 -0.39 -5.94
CA SER A 110 9.43 -1.72 -5.32
C SER A 110 9.77 -2.81 -6.32
N VAL A 111 10.40 -3.85 -5.81
CA VAL A 111 10.64 -5.11 -6.50
C VAL A 111 9.78 -6.17 -5.84
N ARG A 112 9.05 -6.93 -6.66
CA ARG A 112 8.22 -8.05 -6.23
C ARG A 112 8.82 -9.35 -6.75
N TYR A 113 8.82 -10.38 -5.91
CA TYR A 113 9.22 -11.74 -6.27
C TYR A 113 8.04 -12.69 -6.08
N ALA A 114 7.62 -13.32 -7.18
CA ALA A 114 6.56 -14.33 -7.19
C ALA A 114 7.12 -15.71 -6.83
N TRP A 115 6.73 -16.22 -5.69
CA TRP A 115 7.06 -17.58 -5.24
C TRP A 115 6.06 -18.62 -5.74
N MET A 116 4.86 -18.17 -6.14
CA MET A 116 3.91 -18.97 -6.89
C MET A 116 3.43 -18.18 -8.11
N TYR A 117 3.61 -18.76 -9.27
CA TYR A 117 3.15 -18.22 -10.56
C TYR A 117 2.26 -19.23 -11.26
N ARG A 118 1.04 -18.84 -11.54
CA ARG A 118 0.04 -19.60 -12.30
C ARG A 118 -0.64 -18.64 -13.30
N PRO A 119 -1.29 -19.13 -14.36
CA PRO A 119 -1.88 -18.28 -15.40
C PRO A 119 -2.79 -17.18 -14.89
N HIS A 120 -3.60 -17.50 -13.90
CA HIS A 120 -4.62 -16.60 -13.35
C HIS A 120 -4.39 -16.27 -11.89
N PHE A 121 -3.25 -16.70 -11.32
CA PHE A 121 -2.97 -16.53 -9.91
C PHE A 121 -1.48 -16.39 -9.64
N LYS A 122 -1.12 -15.35 -8.92
CA LYS A 122 0.25 -15.09 -8.50
C LYS A 122 0.28 -14.78 -7.00
N LEU A 123 1.17 -15.45 -6.26
CA LEU A 123 1.54 -15.08 -4.90
C LEU A 123 2.95 -14.54 -4.91
N TYR A 124 3.18 -13.44 -4.22
CA TYR A 124 4.47 -12.77 -4.19
C TYR A 124 4.73 -12.09 -2.86
N SER A 125 5.99 -11.78 -2.66
CA SER A 125 6.46 -10.83 -1.65
C SER A 125 7.22 -9.71 -2.33
N GLY A 126 7.36 -8.55 -1.68
CA GLY A 126 8.04 -7.41 -2.27
C GLY A 126 8.78 -6.58 -1.23
N ILE A 127 9.79 -5.90 -1.70
CA ILE A 127 10.52 -4.88 -0.96
C ILE A 127 10.60 -3.62 -1.80
N GLY A 128 10.56 -2.47 -1.16
CA GLY A 128 10.59 -1.21 -1.86
C GLY A 128 11.05 -0.05 -0.98
N VAL A 129 11.13 1.09 -1.59
CA VAL A 129 11.44 2.35 -0.96
C VAL A 129 10.45 3.40 -1.43
N GLY A 130 9.97 4.20 -0.50
CA GLY A 130 9.18 5.39 -0.77
C GLY A 130 9.95 6.65 -0.49
N MET A 131 9.57 7.71 -1.16
CA MET A 131 10.07 9.05 -0.96
C MET A 131 8.88 9.99 -0.83
N THR A 132 8.77 10.65 0.32
CA THR A 132 7.76 11.68 0.53
C THR A 132 8.43 13.04 0.31
N PRO A 133 8.03 13.82 -0.70
CA PRO A 133 8.53 15.17 -0.85
C PRO A 133 7.98 15.99 0.31
N LYS A 134 8.80 16.23 1.34
CA LYS A 134 8.52 17.27 2.29
C LYS A 134 8.73 18.60 1.59
N VAL A 135 7.64 19.22 1.16
CA VAL A 135 7.63 20.61 0.74
C VAL A 135 7.73 21.46 2.02
N MET A 136 8.90 21.47 2.61
CA MET A 136 9.27 22.44 3.63
C MET A 136 10.43 23.27 3.08
N LEU A 137 10.25 24.56 3.13
CA LEU A 137 10.99 25.65 2.49
C LEU A 137 12.52 25.72 2.71
N ALA A 138 13.21 24.75 3.29
CA ALA A 138 14.64 24.89 3.59
C ALA A 138 15.52 23.64 3.45
N SER A 139 14.99 22.43 3.21
CA SER A 139 15.87 21.25 3.12
C SER A 139 15.26 20.19 2.20
N PHE A 140 15.78 20.07 1.00
CA PHE A 140 15.38 19.09 0.02
C PHE A 140 16.18 17.78 0.21
N PHE A 141 15.96 17.07 1.32
CA PHE A 141 16.46 15.73 1.50
C PHE A 141 15.27 14.77 1.67
N PRO A 142 14.87 14.06 0.60
CA PRO A 142 13.85 13.03 0.73
C PRO A 142 14.41 11.91 1.61
N SER A 143 13.82 11.71 2.77
CA SER A 143 14.17 10.54 3.59
C SER A 143 13.58 9.28 2.94
N PRO A 144 14.40 8.29 2.59
CA PRO A 144 13.91 7.04 2.06
C PRO A 144 13.13 6.29 3.15
N ILE A 145 11.94 5.84 2.82
CA ILE A 145 11.05 5.13 3.72
C ILE A 145 10.96 3.69 3.23
N PRO A 146 11.44 2.68 4.00
CA PRO A 146 11.35 1.30 3.58
C PRO A 146 9.90 0.84 3.53
N ASN A 147 9.59 0.03 2.55
CA ASN A 147 8.30 -0.63 2.38
C ASN A 147 8.50 -2.12 2.11
N ILE A 148 7.76 -2.94 2.83
CA ILE A 148 7.79 -4.39 2.69
C ILE A 148 6.37 -4.85 2.40
N THR A 149 6.23 -5.74 1.44
CA THR A 149 5.01 -6.48 1.16
C THR A 149 5.26 -7.95 1.50
N PRO A 150 5.01 -8.39 2.75
CA PRO A 150 5.23 -9.78 3.14
C PRO A 150 4.42 -10.75 2.30
N LEU A 151 3.19 -10.36 1.94
CA LEU A 151 2.28 -11.17 1.15
C LEU A 151 1.49 -10.30 0.18
N GLY A 152 1.55 -10.65 -1.09
CA GLY A 152 0.70 -10.11 -2.14
C GLY A 152 0.10 -11.22 -2.98
N MET A 153 -1.09 -10.97 -3.50
CA MET A 153 -1.82 -11.88 -4.34
C MET A 153 -2.36 -11.13 -5.57
N THR A 154 -2.23 -11.74 -6.73
CA THR A 154 -2.87 -11.28 -7.95
C THR A 154 -3.73 -12.39 -8.51
N VAL A 155 -4.99 -12.08 -8.83
CA VAL A 155 -5.92 -12.99 -9.50
C VAL A 155 -6.45 -12.29 -10.75
N GLY A 156 -6.29 -12.87 -11.91
CA GLY A 156 -6.67 -12.20 -13.14
C GLY A 156 -7.04 -13.12 -14.28
N PHE A 157 -7.78 -12.54 -15.22
CA PHE A 157 -8.18 -13.17 -16.47
C PHE A 157 -7.72 -12.27 -17.61
N ASN A 158 -6.80 -12.77 -18.44
CA ASN A 158 -6.23 -12.04 -19.57
C ASN A 158 -5.63 -10.67 -19.15
N LYS A 159 -6.23 -9.58 -19.62
CA LYS A 159 -5.77 -8.22 -19.42
C LYS A 159 -6.14 -7.63 -18.06
N PHE A 160 -7.23 -8.10 -17.44
CA PHE A 160 -7.71 -7.56 -16.16
C PHE A 160 -7.32 -8.46 -15.00
N TYR A 161 -6.90 -7.86 -13.91
CA TYR A 161 -6.58 -8.60 -12.69
C TYR A 161 -6.98 -7.82 -11.43
N PHE A 162 -7.26 -8.56 -10.40
CA PHE A 162 -7.44 -8.09 -9.05
C PHE A 162 -6.13 -8.29 -8.28
N ASN A 163 -5.79 -7.33 -7.45
CA ASN A 163 -4.60 -7.36 -6.61
C ASN A 163 -4.99 -7.13 -5.16
N ALA A 164 -4.41 -7.90 -4.25
CA ALA A 164 -4.50 -7.69 -2.82
C ALA A 164 -3.12 -7.83 -2.19
N GLU A 165 -2.74 -6.90 -1.34
CA GLU A 165 -1.44 -6.86 -0.66
C GLU A 165 -1.62 -6.64 0.83
N PHE A 166 -0.81 -7.31 1.61
CA PHE A 166 -0.54 -6.95 2.98
C PHE A 166 0.81 -6.27 3.05
N CYS A 167 0.83 -5.03 3.52
CA CYS A 167 2.01 -4.19 3.58
C CYS A 167 2.45 -3.98 5.02
N ALA A 168 3.76 -3.96 5.24
CA ALA A 168 4.39 -3.65 6.52
C ALA A 168 5.59 -2.73 6.24
N GLY A 169 5.44 -1.45 6.54
CA GLY A 169 6.51 -0.50 6.25
C GLY A 169 6.13 0.94 6.60
N GLY A 170 7.03 1.86 6.30
CA GLY A 170 6.81 3.28 6.59
C GLY A 170 5.79 3.97 5.67
N ILE A 171 5.39 3.34 4.56
CA ILE A 171 4.45 3.92 3.58
C ILE A 171 3.03 3.46 3.87
N SER A 172 2.87 2.17 4.16
CA SER A 172 1.58 1.58 4.50
C SER A 172 1.76 0.39 5.43
N VAL A 173 0.84 0.24 6.38
CA VAL A 173 0.69 -0.97 7.20
C VAL A 173 -0.75 -1.42 7.11
N GLY A 174 -0.96 -2.65 6.69
CA GLY A 174 -2.29 -3.22 6.53
C GLY A 174 -2.58 -3.70 5.12
N GLY A 175 -3.86 -3.85 4.80
CA GLY A 175 -4.33 -4.37 3.53
C GLY A 175 -4.55 -3.28 2.49
N LEU A 176 -4.05 -3.52 1.28
CA LEU A 176 -4.40 -2.79 0.07
C LEU A 176 -5.05 -3.76 -0.92
N ALA A 177 -6.12 -3.34 -1.55
CA ALA A 177 -6.78 -4.12 -2.60
C ALA A 177 -7.14 -3.24 -3.79
N GLY A 178 -7.13 -3.81 -4.98
CA GLY A 178 -7.40 -3.04 -6.17
C GLY A 178 -7.49 -3.87 -7.45
N ILE A 179 -7.53 -3.16 -8.54
CA ILE A 179 -7.64 -3.71 -9.88
C ILE A 179 -6.51 -3.20 -10.75
N GLY A 180 -6.15 -3.98 -11.75
CA GLY A 180 -5.16 -3.61 -12.73
C GLY A 180 -5.50 -4.09 -14.13
N ILE A 181 -4.81 -3.49 -15.09
CA ILE A 181 -4.89 -3.86 -16.50
C ILE A 181 -3.48 -4.04 -17.03
N LYS A 182 -3.27 -5.08 -17.86
CA LYS A 182 -2.01 -5.37 -18.56
C LYS A 182 -2.10 -4.98 -20.03
N PHE A 183 -0.97 -4.56 -20.57
CA PHE A 183 -0.78 -4.17 -21.96
C PHE A 183 0.35 -4.95 -22.59
#